data_889163cd9d6c5b2e7aee65f556c9de11
#
_entry.id   889163cd9d6c5b2e7aee65f556c9de11
#
_cell.length_a   1.000
_cell.length_b   1.000
_cell.length_c   1.000
_cell.angle_alpha   90.00
_cell.angle_beta   90.00
_cell.angle_gamma   90.00
#
_symmetry.space_group_name_H-M   'P 1'
#
loop_
_entity.id
_entity.type
_entity.pdbx_description
1 polymer ?
#
loop_
_entity_poly.entity_id
_entity_poly.type
_entity_poly.pdbx_seq_one_letter_code
_entity_poly.pdbx_strand_id
1 'polypeptide(L)'
;MLFRSIIYGPIHSRRLGTSLGIELMPLDHKLCTFNCVYCECGWNTPIAHPVLPTREEVKAALEEKLSTFDFRLSTIDVITFSGNGEPTLHPEFLGIIQDTCALRDRYCPKAKVSVLSNSTQLGRPDVVEALRLCDNRILKLDAATDEMMRRIDLPVNEQLNVETIIQWLSQFNGDFTLQTCFLKGTHNGQIIDNTEEKELVMWYEAVDILHPKQIMIYVIDRKTPEENLEKIPRDRMEAIAAPLIVKGYDVIISA
;
A
#
# COMPACT_ATOMS: atom_id res chain seq x y z
N MET A 1 -6.65 13.32 -1.53
CA MET A 1 -5.62 14.42 -1.52
C MET A 1 -4.43 13.96 -2.34
N LEU A 2 -3.95 14.77 -3.31
CA LEU A 2 -2.80 14.42 -4.15
C LEU A 2 -1.51 15.06 -3.62
N PHE A 3 -0.41 14.32 -3.69
CA PHE A 3 0.93 14.85 -3.49
C PHE A 3 1.39 15.56 -4.76
N ARG A 4 2.04 16.73 -4.60
CA ARG A 4 2.42 17.60 -5.72
C ARG A 4 3.94 17.77 -5.85
N SER A 5 4.71 16.89 -5.22
CA SER A 5 6.17 16.83 -5.29
C SER A 5 6.64 15.39 -5.25
N ILE A 6 7.74 15.11 -5.96
CA ILE A 6 8.37 13.76 -6.00
C ILE A 6 8.73 13.31 -4.59
N ILE A 7 9.35 14.19 -3.80
CA ILE A 7 9.65 13.92 -2.39
C ILE A 7 8.78 14.81 -1.53
N TYR A 8 8.10 14.22 -0.56
CA TYR A 8 7.21 14.95 0.35
C TYR A 8 7.46 14.55 1.81
N GLY A 9 7.13 15.45 2.71
CA GLY A 9 7.35 15.25 4.14
C GLY A 9 8.68 15.85 4.65
N PRO A 10 9.20 15.37 5.80
CA PRO A 10 8.72 14.19 6.53
C PRO A 10 7.32 14.37 7.14
N ILE A 11 6.58 13.27 7.20
CA ILE A 11 5.24 13.20 7.78
C ILE A 11 5.26 12.19 8.92
N HIS A 12 4.59 12.48 10.03
CA HIS A 12 4.43 11.49 11.09
C HIS A 12 3.38 10.44 10.70
N SER A 13 3.84 9.23 10.44
CA SER A 13 2.98 8.08 10.17
C SER A 13 2.62 7.37 11.46
N ARG A 14 1.33 7.11 11.69
CA ARG A 14 0.85 6.34 12.85
C ARG A 14 1.41 4.91 12.91
N ARG A 15 1.88 4.38 11.79
CA ARG A 15 2.32 2.99 11.63
C ARG A 15 3.82 2.83 11.42
N LEU A 16 4.48 3.84 10.85
CA LEU A 16 5.85 3.72 10.37
C LEU A 16 6.81 4.76 10.98
N GLY A 17 6.34 5.62 11.89
CA GLY A 17 7.16 6.69 12.46
C GLY A 17 7.28 7.89 11.52
N THR A 18 8.41 8.60 11.57
CA THR A 18 8.71 9.76 10.73
C THR A 18 9.05 9.32 9.31
N SER A 19 8.13 9.54 8.39
CA SER A 19 8.18 9.04 7.02
C SER A 19 8.54 10.14 6.03
N LEU A 20 9.56 9.92 5.22
CA LEU A 20 9.84 10.66 4.00
C LEU A 20 9.19 9.92 2.82
N GLY A 21 8.24 10.57 2.15
CA GLY A 21 7.47 9.94 1.06
C GLY A 21 8.11 10.16 -0.30
N ILE A 22 8.00 9.15 -1.16
CA ILE A 22 8.36 9.21 -2.59
C ILE A 22 7.12 8.96 -3.43
N GLU A 23 6.81 9.92 -4.29
CA GLU A 23 5.74 9.86 -5.29
C GLU A 23 6.32 9.48 -6.65
N LEU A 24 5.86 8.36 -7.19
CA LEU A 24 6.28 7.86 -8.51
C LEU A 24 5.20 8.02 -9.59
N MET A 25 3.98 8.35 -9.17
CA MET A 25 2.87 8.57 -10.09
C MET A 25 2.75 10.05 -10.45
N PRO A 26 1.88 10.42 -11.39
CA PRO A 26 1.72 11.82 -11.77
C PRO A 26 1.38 12.72 -10.58
N LEU A 27 1.96 13.95 -10.58
CA LEU A 27 1.80 14.88 -9.46
C LEU A 27 0.46 15.65 -9.47
N ASP A 28 -0.29 15.54 -10.54
CA ASP A 28 -1.53 16.30 -10.78
C ASP A 28 -2.80 15.43 -10.83
N HIS A 29 -2.64 14.10 -10.95
CA HIS A 29 -3.76 13.17 -10.98
C HIS A 29 -3.38 11.80 -10.43
N LYS A 30 -4.40 10.97 -10.18
CA LYS A 30 -4.20 9.59 -9.73
C LYS A 30 -3.98 8.65 -10.92
N LEU A 31 -2.97 7.78 -10.81
CA LEU A 31 -2.71 6.67 -11.72
C LEU A 31 -2.54 5.37 -10.92
N CYS A 32 -3.54 4.49 -11.00
CA CYS A 32 -3.56 3.24 -10.25
C CYS A 32 -4.23 2.13 -11.05
N THR A 33 -3.86 0.89 -10.77
CA THR A 33 -4.49 -0.34 -11.31
C THR A 33 -5.79 -0.70 -10.59
N PHE A 34 -6.04 -0.11 -9.42
CA PHE A 34 -7.29 -0.14 -8.69
C PHE A 34 -7.94 1.23 -8.66
N ASN A 35 -9.25 1.24 -8.48
CA ASN A 35 -10.02 2.47 -8.29
C ASN A 35 -10.81 2.42 -6.98
N CYS A 36 -10.14 2.02 -5.88
CA CYS A 36 -10.76 1.69 -4.61
C CYS A 36 -11.71 2.79 -4.13
N VAL A 37 -12.90 2.38 -3.69
CA VAL A 37 -13.97 3.27 -3.21
C VAL A 37 -13.57 4.13 -2.01
N TYR A 38 -12.55 3.71 -1.25
CA TYR A 38 -12.05 4.38 -0.05
C TYR A 38 -10.74 5.17 -0.28
N CYS A 39 -10.25 5.28 -1.52
CA CYS A 39 -8.93 5.86 -1.80
C CYS A 39 -8.88 7.37 -1.52
N GLU A 40 -8.02 7.79 -0.60
CA GLU A 40 -7.85 9.22 -0.25
C GLU A 40 -7.37 10.09 -1.42
N CYS A 41 -6.81 9.48 -2.48
CA CYS A 41 -6.39 10.19 -3.71
C CYS A 41 -7.56 10.44 -4.69
N GLY A 42 -8.74 9.91 -4.40
CA GLY A 42 -9.91 10.03 -5.27
C GLY A 42 -9.98 8.94 -6.33
N TRP A 43 -10.78 9.18 -7.36
CA TRP A 43 -10.95 8.29 -8.51
C TRP A 43 -9.80 8.43 -9.50
N ASN A 44 -9.51 7.37 -10.27
CA ASN A 44 -8.62 7.44 -11.41
C ASN A 44 -9.16 8.44 -12.44
N THR A 45 -8.28 9.26 -13.00
CA THR A 45 -8.61 10.14 -14.12
C THR A 45 -8.01 9.55 -15.38
N PRO A 46 -8.82 9.19 -16.39
CA PRO A 46 -8.30 8.68 -17.66
C PRO A 46 -7.45 9.75 -18.35
N ILE A 47 -6.15 9.50 -18.51
CA ILE A 47 -5.22 10.36 -19.23
C ILE A 47 -4.44 9.49 -20.21
N ALA A 48 -4.43 9.91 -21.48
CA ALA A 48 -3.82 9.13 -22.55
C ALA A 48 -2.30 8.97 -22.42
N HIS A 49 -1.61 9.97 -21.88
CA HIS A 49 -0.15 9.99 -21.74
C HIS A 49 0.24 10.57 -20.37
N PRO A 50 0.17 9.77 -19.29
CA PRO A 50 0.57 10.24 -17.97
C PRO A 50 2.08 10.50 -17.94
N VAL A 51 2.49 11.63 -17.36
CA VAL A 51 3.90 11.97 -17.15
C VAL A 51 4.31 11.49 -15.78
N LEU A 52 5.24 10.54 -15.75
CA LEU A 52 5.86 10.03 -14.52
C LEU A 52 7.20 10.74 -14.30
N PRO A 53 7.65 10.95 -13.06
CA PRO A 53 9.01 11.40 -12.80
C PRO A 53 10.00 10.35 -13.30
N THR A 54 11.06 10.76 -13.98
CA THR A 54 12.12 9.84 -14.40
C THR A 54 12.92 9.33 -13.19
N ARG A 55 13.64 8.21 -13.36
CA ARG A 55 14.54 7.67 -12.34
C ARG A 55 15.56 8.70 -11.87
N GLU A 56 16.13 9.47 -12.80
CA GLU A 56 17.10 10.53 -12.53
C GLU A 56 16.50 11.66 -11.71
N GLU A 57 15.26 12.08 -12.02
CA GLU A 57 14.54 13.11 -11.25
C GLU A 57 14.24 12.64 -9.83
N VAL A 58 13.79 11.40 -9.66
CA VAL A 58 13.54 10.81 -8.33
C VAL A 58 14.82 10.76 -7.51
N LYS A 59 15.92 10.27 -8.12
CA LYS A 59 17.23 10.18 -7.46
C LYS A 59 17.75 11.54 -7.03
N ALA A 60 17.72 12.51 -7.94
CA ALA A 60 18.19 13.88 -7.67
C ALA A 60 17.37 14.55 -6.55
N ALA A 61 16.04 14.45 -6.61
CA ALA A 61 15.16 15.01 -5.61
C ALA A 61 15.36 14.36 -4.22
N LEU A 62 15.55 13.03 -4.18
CA LEU A 62 15.83 12.34 -2.92
C LEU A 62 17.20 12.73 -2.35
N GLU A 63 18.25 12.77 -3.18
CA GLU A 63 19.59 13.16 -2.74
C GLU A 63 19.63 14.60 -2.23
N GLU A 64 18.99 15.54 -2.93
CA GLU A 64 18.84 16.93 -2.48
C GLU A 64 18.16 16.99 -1.11
N LYS A 65 17.03 16.28 -0.94
CA LYS A 65 16.30 16.26 0.31
C LYS A 65 17.12 15.68 1.46
N LEU A 66 17.80 14.57 1.24
CA LEU A 66 18.60 13.89 2.29
C LEU A 66 19.87 14.67 2.64
N SER A 67 20.54 15.27 1.67
CA SER A 67 21.78 16.05 1.90
C SER A 67 21.53 17.37 2.65
N THR A 68 20.32 17.93 2.53
CA THR A 68 19.93 19.18 3.20
C THR A 68 19.16 18.96 4.51
N PHE A 69 18.84 17.71 4.84
CA PHE A 69 18.07 17.39 6.04
C PHE A 69 18.90 17.54 7.32
N ASP A 70 18.40 18.29 8.30
CA ASP A 70 19.09 18.44 9.59
C ASP A 70 18.74 17.29 10.55
N PHE A 71 19.51 16.22 10.48
CA PHE A 71 19.38 15.04 11.34
C PHE A 71 19.63 15.29 12.84
N ARG A 72 20.07 16.50 13.24
CA ARG A 72 20.19 16.87 14.66
C ARG A 72 18.85 17.29 15.24
N LEU A 73 17.94 17.79 14.40
CA LEU A 73 16.64 18.30 14.82
C LEU A 73 15.53 17.25 14.66
N SER A 74 15.70 16.28 13.76
CA SER A 74 14.69 15.27 13.49
C SER A 74 15.34 14.01 12.93
N THR A 75 14.60 12.90 12.91
CA THR A 75 15.00 11.62 12.30
C THR A 75 14.12 11.30 11.11
N ILE A 76 14.64 10.48 10.21
CA ILE A 76 13.84 9.78 9.20
C ILE A 76 13.86 8.30 9.61
N ASP A 77 12.69 7.77 10.00
CA ASP A 77 12.55 6.37 10.40
C ASP A 77 12.32 5.49 9.17
N VAL A 78 11.67 6.05 8.14
CA VAL A 78 11.32 5.32 6.94
C VAL A 78 11.27 6.22 5.70
N ILE A 79 11.73 5.68 4.56
CA ILE A 79 11.49 6.23 3.23
C ILE A 79 10.40 5.38 2.61
N THR A 80 9.25 5.99 2.26
CA THR A 80 8.04 5.24 1.88
C THR A 80 7.61 5.54 0.46
N PHE A 81 7.51 4.53 -0.36
CA PHE A 81 6.86 4.61 -1.67
C PHE A 81 5.36 4.46 -1.49
N SER A 82 4.64 5.55 -1.65
CA SER A 82 3.18 5.65 -1.60
C SER A 82 2.76 6.98 -2.21
N GLY A 83 1.49 7.15 -2.57
CA GLY A 83 1.06 8.45 -3.08
C GLY A 83 -0.15 8.39 -3.99
N ASN A 84 -0.06 9.04 -5.15
CA ASN A 84 -1.15 9.28 -6.09
C ASN A 84 -1.53 8.04 -6.93
N GLY A 85 -1.20 6.85 -6.49
CA GLY A 85 -1.55 5.62 -7.20
C GLY A 85 -0.72 4.42 -6.78
N GLU A 86 -0.42 3.55 -7.74
CA GLU A 86 0.33 2.31 -7.49
C GLU A 86 1.81 2.49 -7.89
N PRO A 87 2.75 2.57 -6.94
CA PRO A 87 4.15 2.87 -7.24
C PRO A 87 4.83 1.80 -8.12
N THR A 88 4.41 0.55 -8.04
CA THR A 88 4.98 -0.56 -8.82
C THR A 88 4.60 -0.51 -10.31
N LEU A 89 3.72 0.42 -10.72
CA LEU A 89 3.47 0.71 -12.14
C LEU A 89 4.65 1.37 -12.83
N HIS A 90 5.53 2.04 -12.07
CA HIS A 90 6.64 2.76 -12.67
C HIS A 90 7.54 1.81 -13.48
N PRO A 91 7.89 2.13 -14.75
CA PRO A 91 8.66 1.24 -15.61
C PRO A 91 10.08 0.98 -15.10
N GLU A 92 10.68 1.93 -14.39
CA GLU A 92 12.02 1.84 -13.81
C GLU A 92 12.02 1.57 -12.31
N PHE A 93 10.94 0.96 -11.78
CA PHE A 93 10.72 0.77 -10.34
C PHE A 93 11.92 0.10 -9.65
N LEU A 94 12.49 -0.96 -10.24
CA LEU A 94 13.65 -1.66 -9.68
C LEU A 94 14.87 -0.72 -9.55
N GLY A 95 15.18 0.04 -10.59
CA GLY A 95 16.30 0.98 -10.56
C GLY A 95 16.12 2.10 -9.54
N ILE A 96 14.90 2.58 -9.37
CA ILE A 96 14.56 3.59 -8.37
C ILE A 96 14.74 3.04 -6.94
N ILE A 97 14.30 1.82 -6.69
CA ILE A 97 14.49 1.16 -5.39
C ILE A 97 15.99 1.00 -5.08
N GLN A 98 16.80 0.56 -6.07
CA GLN A 98 18.23 0.42 -5.92
C GLN A 98 18.92 1.76 -5.57
N ASP A 99 18.59 2.82 -6.29
CA ASP A 99 19.11 4.17 -6.01
C ASP A 99 18.66 4.68 -4.63
N THR A 100 17.43 4.42 -4.24
CA THR A 100 16.90 4.80 -2.92
C THR A 100 17.62 4.07 -1.79
N CYS A 101 17.85 2.76 -1.92
CA CYS A 101 18.63 2.00 -0.94
C CYS A 101 20.05 2.54 -0.79
N ALA A 102 20.72 2.84 -1.91
CA ALA A 102 22.07 3.41 -1.89
C ALA A 102 22.12 4.80 -1.22
N LEU A 103 21.16 5.67 -1.50
CA LEU A 103 21.05 6.99 -0.87
C LEU A 103 20.71 6.89 0.63
N ARG A 104 19.77 5.98 0.99
CA ARG A 104 19.44 5.69 2.38
C ARG A 104 20.68 5.26 3.15
N ASP A 105 21.46 4.32 2.61
CA ASP A 105 22.67 3.78 3.27
C ASP A 105 23.72 4.88 3.48
N ARG A 106 23.81 5.85 2.56
CA ARG A 106 24.75 6.96 2.64
C ARG A 106 24.33 8.03 3.67
N TYR A 107 23.05 8.41 3.70
CA TYR A 107 22.58 9.59 4.44
C TYR A 107 21.86 9.25 5.75
N CYS A 108 21.12 8.14 5.80
CA CYS A 108 20.30 7.74 6.94
C CYS A 108 20.23 6.21 7.08
N PRO A 109 21.36 5.54 7.37
CA PRO A 109 21.48 4.07 7.31
C PRO A 109 20.57 3.31 8.31
N LYS A 110 19.96 4.01 9.26
CA LYS A 110 18.99 3.42 10.19
C LYS A 110 17.55 3.46 9.66
N ALA A 111 17.28 4.30 8.66
CA ALA A 111 15.95 4.39 8.07
C ALA A 111 15.61 3.11 7.29
N LYS A 112 14.33 2.75 7.30
CA LYS A 112 13.79 1.65 6.52
C LYS A 112 13.35 2.12 5.14
N VAL A 113 13.44 1.27 4.11
CA VAL A 113 12.78 1.49 2.82
C VAL A 113 11.50 0.69 2.80
N SER A 114 10.36 1.35 2.60
CA SER A 114 9.03 0.73 2.64
C SER A 114 8.27 1.00 1.34
N VAL A 115 7.56 -0.01 0.85
CA VAL A 115 6.67 0.11 -0.30
C VAL A 115 5.26 -0.30 0.13
N LEU A 116 4.28 0.57 -0.16
CA LEU A 116 2.86 0.24 -0.08
C LEU A 116 2.37 -0.07 -1.49
N SER A 117 1.97 -1.31 -1.73
CA SER A 117 1.49 -1.76 -3.05
C SER A 117 0.14 -2.46 -2.94
N ASN A 118 -0.70 -2.25 -3.94
CA ASN A 118 -1.97 -2.95 -4.08
C ASN A 118 -1.82 -4.39 -4.63
N SER A 119 -0.59 -4.87 -4.77
CA SER A 119 -0.24 -6.25 -5.17
C SER A 119 -0.52 -6.62 -6.63
N THR A 120 -1.06 -5.72 -7.45
CA THR A 120 -1.48 -6.06 -8.83
C THR A 120 -0.35 -6.23 -9.83
N GLN A 121 0.86 -5.75 -9.50
CA GLN A 121 2.04 -5.83 -10.38
C GLN A 121 3.02 -6.94 -9.99
N LEU A 122 2.66 -7.79 -9.03
CA LEU A 122 3.52 -8.87 -8.53
C LEU A 122 3.75 -10.02 -9.54
N GLY A 123 3.02 -10.02 -10.66
CA GLY A 123 3.32 -10.88 -11.79
C GLY A 123 4.57 -10.47 -12.59
N ARG A 124 5.13 -9.27 -12.34
CA ARG A 124 6.34 -8.75 -12.97
C ARG A 124 7.58 -9.14 -12.14
N PRO A 125 8.56 -9.89 -12.71
CA PRO A 125 9.76 -10.32 -11.96
C PRO A 125 10.61 -9.16 -11.43
N ASP A 126 10.75 -8.07 -12.18
CA ASP A 126 11.47 -6.86 -11.77
C ASP A 126 10.83 -6.17 -10.56
N VAL A 127 9.52 -6.18 -10.45
CA VAL A 127 8.79 -5.66 -9.29
C VAL A 127 9.04 -6.54 -8.05
N VAL A 128 8.99 -7.85 -8.21
CA VAL A 128 9.28 -8.80 -7.11
C VAL A 128 10.71 -8.65 -6.62
N GLU A 129 11.69 -8.52 -7.54
CA GLU A 129 13.09 -8.25 -7.20
C GLU A 129 13.22 -6.93 -6.43
N ALA A 130 12.62 -5.84 -6.91
CA ALA A 130 12.64 -4.55 -6.24
C ALA A 130 12.07 -4.62 -4.81
N LEU A 131 10.92 -5.29 -4.65
CA LEU A 131 10.30 -5.45 -3.33
C LEU A 131 11.15 -6.28 -2.36
N ARG A 132 11.92 -7.25 -2.86
CA ARG A 132 12.86 -8.02 -2.03
C ARG A 132 14.03 -7.19 -1.50
N LEU A 133 14.40 -6.10 -2.17
CA LEU A 133 15.41 -5.15 -1.68
C LEU A 133 14.88 -4.22 -0.57
N CYS A 134 13.56 -4.09 -0.43
CA CYS A 134 12.95 -3.23 0.57
C CYS A 134 12.94 -3.89 1.94
N ASP A 135 13.09 -3.09 3.02
CA ASP A 135 12.95 -3.57 4.40
C ASP A 135 11.51 -3.95 4.73
N ASN A 136 10.55 -3.12 4.29
CA ASN A 136 9.13 -3.34 4.52
C ASN A 136 8.38 -3.36 3.18
N ARG A 137 7.92 -4.52 2.78
CA ARG A 137 6.96 -4.69 1.69
C ARG A 137 5.57 -4.86 2.29
N ILE A 138 4.76 -3.80 2.17
CA ILE A 138 3.40 -3.74 2.69
C ILE A 138 2.47 -3.97 1.50
N LEU A 139 1.94 -5.18 1.43
CA LEU A 139 1.22 -5.69 0.27
C LEU A 139 -0.25 -5.89 0.63
N LYS A 140 -1.12 -5.40 -0.24
CA LYS A 140 -2.55 -5.30 0.05
C LYS A 140 -3.34 -6.51 -0.44
N LEU A 141 -4.32 -6.92 0.41
CA LEU A 141 -5.41 -7.81 0.08
C LEU A 141 -6.65 -7.37 0.86
N ASP A 142 -7.51 -6.55 0.24
CA ASP A 142 -8.68 -5.96 0.92
C ASP A 142 -9.92 -6.82 0.82
N ALA A 143 -9.95 -7.77 -0.10
CA ALA A 143 -11.04 -8.71 -0.31
C ALA A 143 -10.51 -10.12 -0.53
N ALA A 144 -11.27 -11.11 -0.08
CA ALA A 144 -10.95 -12.53 -0.25
C ALA A 144 -11.85 -13.21 -1.31
N THR A 145 -12.83 -12.49 -1.83
CA THR A 145 -13.64 -12.93 -2.96
C THR A 145 -13.53 -11.96 -4.14
N ASP A 146 -13.64 -12.49 -5.36
CA ASP A 146 -13.64 -11.66 -6.57
C ASP A 146 -14.81 -10.66 -6.58
N GLU A 147 -15.94 -11.06 -6.04
CA GLU A 147 -17.12 -10.20 -5.94
C GLU A 147 -16.84 -8.97 -5.06
N MET A 148 -16.27 -9.18 -3.88
CA MET A 148 -15.94 -8.09 -2.96
C MET A 148 -14.79 -7.23 -3.48
N MET A 149 -13.76 -7.82 -4.11
CA MET A 149 -12.68 -7.09 -4.76
C MET A 149 -13.22 -6.15 -5.85
N ARG A 150 -14.16 -6.61 -6.68
CA ARG A 150 -14.79 -5.76 -7.69
C ARG A 150 -15.65 -4.64 -7.11
N ARG A 151 -16.17 -4.79 -5.90
CA ARG A 151 -16.96 -3.74 -5.21
C ARG A 151 -16.09 -2.75 -4.45
N ILE A 152 -14.99 -3.19 -3.84
CA ILE A 152 -14.11 -2.35 -3.02
C ILE A 152 -12.98 -1.74 -3.86
N ASP A 153 -12.24 -2.58 -4.59
CA ASP A 153 -11.01 -2.19 -5.25
C ASP A 153 -11.21 -1.74 -6.70
N LEU A 154 -12.32 -2.13 -7.33
CA LEU A 154 -12.67 -1.74 -8.70
C LEU A 154 -11.47 -1.90 -9.65
N PRO A 155 -10.96 -3.13 -9.86
CA PRO A 155 -9.77 -3.36 -10.67
C PRO A 155 -9.96 -2.89 -12.11
N VAL A 156 -8.95 -2.16 -12.65
CA VAL A 156 -8.94 -1.72 -14.05
C VAL A 156 -8.83 -2.92 -15.00
N ASN A 157 -8.08 -3.94 -14.59
CA ASN A 157 -8.07 -5.23 -15.29
C ASN A 157 -9.21 -6.11 -14.76
N GLU A 158 -10.29 -6.21 -15.51
CA GLU A 158 -11.49 -7.01 -15.16
C GLU A 158 -11.22 -8.52 -15.07
N GLN A 159 -10.11 -9.01 -15.63
CA GLN A 159 -9.71 -10.42 -15.58
C GLN A 159 -8.92 -10.76 -14.31
N LEU A 160 -8.49 -9.74 -13.56
CA LEU A 160 -7.81 -9.97 -12.30
C LEU A 160 -8.76 -10.64 -11.30
N ASN A 161 -8.26 -11.65 -10.60
CA ASN A 161 -8.97 -12.36 -9.54
C ASN A 161 -8.13 -12.49 -8.28
N VAL A 162 -8.79 -12.77 -7.17
CA VAL A 162 -8.16 -12.88 -5.84
C VAL A 162 -7.17 -14.04 -5.78
N GLU A 163 -7.48 -15.17 -6.41
CA GLU A 163 -6.59 -16.33 -6.46
C GLU A 163 -5.24 -15.97 -7.07
N THR A 164 -5.23 -15.21 -8.17
CA THR A 164 -4.00 -14.72 -8.81
C THR A 164 -3.19 -13.83 -7.87
N ILE A 165 -3.84 -12.92 -7.13
CA ILE A 165 -3.15 -12.06 -6.16
C ILE A 165 -2.53 -12.90 -5.04
N ILE A 166 -3.26 -13.88 -4.48
CA ILE A 166 -2.76 -14.79 -3.45
C ILE A 166 -1.57 -15.60 -3.99
N GLN A 167 -1.65 -16.12 -5.21
CA GLN A 167 -0.55 -16.84 -5.85
C GLN A 167 0.70 -15.93 -5.98
N TRP A 168 0.52 -14.68 -6.38
CA TRP A 168 1.65 -13.74 -6.48
C TRP A 168 2.22 -13.37 -5.11
N LEU A 169 1.41 -13.16 -4.09
CA LEU A 169 1.85 -12.90 -2.72
C LEU A 169 2.66 -14.07 -2.13
N SER A 170 2.29 -15.30 -2.48
CA SER A 170 2.99 -16.51 -2.01
C SER A 170 4.45 -16.58 -2.42
N GLN A 171 4.88 -15.84 -3.48
CA GLN A 171 6.27 -15.76 -3.92
C GLN A 171 7.22 -15.18 -2.85
N PHE A 172 6.69 -14.47 -1.87
CA PHE A 172 7.48 -13.89 -0.78
C PHE A 172 7.68 -14.85 0.40
N ASN A 173 7.07 -16.04 0.40
CA ASN A 173 7.18 -17.05 1.47
C ASN A 173 6.93 -16.46 2.87
N GLY A 174 5.92 -15.61 2.98
CA GLY A 174 5.55 -14.93 4.23
C GLY A 174 6.37 -13.69 4.56
N ASP A 175 7.50 -13.41 3.89
CA ASP A 175 8.33 -12.24 4.19
C ASP A 175 7.75 -10.94 3.64
N PHE A 176 6.57 -10.58 4.11
CA PHE A 176 5.89 -9.31 3.84
C PHE A 176 4.89 -8.98 4.95
N THR A 177 4.44 -7.73 4.99
CA THR A 177 3.31 -7.32 5.81
C THR A 177 2.04 -7.35 4.94
N LEU A 178 1.07 -8.17 5.30
CA LEU A 178 -0.25 -8.16 4.67
C LEU A 178 -1.04 -6.97 5.19
N GLN A 179 -1.53 -6.13 4.29
CA GLN A 179 -2.36 -4.97 4.66
C GLN A 179 -3.78 -5.13 4.16
N THR A 180 -4.77 -4.91 5.03
CA THR A 180 -6.20 -4.98 4.71
C THR A 180 -6.95 -3.78 5.28
N CYS A 181 -7.71 -3.08 4.42
CA CYS A 181 -8.67 -2.07 4.83
C CYS A 181 -10.03 -2.72 5.07
N PHE A 182 -10.53 -2.67 6.30
CA PHE A 182 -11.89 -3.11 6.59
C PHE A 182 -12.85 -1.93 6.54
N LEU A 183 -13.95 -2.10 5.81
CA LEU A 183 -14.97 -1.08 5.62
C LEU A 183 -16.31 -1.72 5.30
N LYS A 184 -17.37 -0.95 5.49
CA LYS A 184 -18.71 -1.29 5.02
C LYS A 184 -19.38 -0.05 4.42
N GLY A 185 -20.49 -0.25 3.71
CA GLY A 185 -21.26 0.83 3.08
C GLY A 185 -21.92 0.39 1.79
N THR A 186 -22.05 1.33 0.86
CA THR A 186 -22.63 1.07 -0.46
C THR A 186 -21.89 1.82 -1.56
N HIS A 187 -21.79 1.22 -2.73
CA HIS A 187 -21.31 1.84 -3.95
C HIS A 187 -22.19 1.42 -5.12
N ASN A 188 -22.70 2.38 -5.89
CA ASN A 188 -23.62 2.13 -7.03
C ASN A 188 -24.81 1.20 -6.68
N GLY A 189 -25.38 1.34 -5.47
CA GLY A 189 -26.49 0.52 -5.00
C GLY A 189 -26.11 -0.90 -4.55
N GLN A 190 -24.84 -1.27 -4.61
CA GLN A 190 -24.33 -2.56 -4.12
C GLN A 190 -23.79 -2.41 -2.70
N ILE A 191 -24.10 -3.40 -1.86
CA ILE A 191 -23.57 -3.46 -0.49
C ILE A 191 -22.09 -3.83 -0.52
N ILE A 192 -21.31 -3.13 0.28
CA ILE A 192 -19.90 -3.40 0.57
C ILE A 192 -19.80 -3.71 2.06
N ASP A 193 -19.29 -4.87 2.42
CA ASP A 193 -18.92 -5.21 3.79
C ASP A 193 -17.91 -6.38 3.77
N ASN A 194 -16.62 -6.06 3.83
CA ASN A 194 -15.60 -7.10 3.90
C ASN A 194 -15.39 -7.64 5.34
N THR A 195 -16.27 -7.27 6.26
CA THR A 195 -16.34 -7.86 7.61
C THR A 195 -17.45 -8.90 7.76
N GLU A 196 -18.20 -9.20 6.70
CA GLU A 196 -19.17 -10.28 6.71
C GLU A 196 -18.50 -11.64 6.95
N GLU A 197 -19.23 -12.57 7.58
CA GLU A 197 -18.69 -13.87 7.98
C GLU A 197 -18.08 -14.65 6.81
N LYS A 198 -18.78 -14.69 5.67
CA LYS A 198 -18.29 -15.37 4.47
C LYS A 198 -16.95 -14.81 3.98
N GLU A 199 -16.83 -13.50 3.92
CA GLU A 199 -15.63 -12.82 3.46
C GLU A 199 -14.47 -12.99 4.45
N LEU A 200 -14.75 -12.90 5.76
CA LEU A 200 -13.76 -13.11 6.79
C LEU A 200 -13.23 -14.55 6.83
N VAL A 201 -14.07 -15.55 6.63
CA VAL A 201 -13.62 -16.96 6.57
C VAL A 201 -12.60 -17.13 5.45
N MET A 202 -12.91 -16.66 4.23
CA MET A 202 -12.00 -16.74 3.09
C MET A 202 -10.74 -15.90 3.28
N TRP A 203 -10.87 -14.73 3.95
CA TRP A 203 -9.70 -13.90 4.26
C TRP A 203 -8.77 -14.59 5.27
N TYR A 204 -9.29 -15.25 6.30
CA TYR A 204 -8.49 -16.05 7.23
C TYR A 204 -7.81 -17.22 6.52
N GLU A 205 -8.50 -17.89 5.61
CA GLU A 205 -7.90 -18.95 4.77
C GLU A 205 -6.74 -18.41 3.91
N ALA A 206 -6.91 -17.23 3.31
CA ALA A 206 -5.85 -16.57 2.57
C ALA A 206 -4.65 -16.22 3.48
N VAL A 207 -4.90 -15.72 4.69
CA VAL A 207 -3.84 -15.46 5.69
C VAL A 207 -3.10 -16.75 6.05
N ASP A 208 -3.84 -17.85 6.27
CA ASP A 208 -3.25 -19.14 6.61
C ASP A 208 -2.45 -19.75 5.44
N ILE A 209 -2.80 -19.46 4.18
CA ILE A 209 -2.00 -19.85 2.99
C ILE A 209 -0.73 -19.00 2.88
N LEU A 210 -0.85 -17.71 3.09
CA LEU A 210 0.21 -16.73 2.87
C LEU A 210 1.24 -16.67 3.99
N HIS A 211 0.86 -16.99 5.23
CA HIS A 211 1.70 -16.90 6.44
C HIS A 211 2.52 -15.60 6.54
N PRO A 212 1.88 -14.40 6.38
CA PRO A 212 2.64 -13.15 6.39
C PRO A 212 3.33 -12.93 7.74
N LYS A 213 4.56 -12.39 7.72
CA LYS A 213 5.31 -12.10 8.96
C LYS A 213 4.61 -11.10 9.89
N GLN A 214 3.73 -10.27 9.31
CA GLN A 214 2.94 -9.29 10.03
C GLN A 214 1.65 -9.02 9.27
N ILE A 215 0.58 -8.74 10.01
CA ILE A 215 -0.73 -8.37 9.47
C ILE A 215 -1.07 -6.98 9.97
N MET A 216 -1.41 -6.08 9.05
CA MET A 216 -1.78 -4.70 9.35
C MET A 216 -3.23 -4.47 8.89
N ILE A 217 -4.15 -4.42 9.84
CA ILE A 217 -5.55 -4.10 9.56
C ILE A 217 -5.86 -2.65 9.94
N TYR A 218 -6.61 -1.97 9.08
CA TYR A 218 -6.95 -0.57 9.30
C TYR A 218 -8.34 -0.23 8.77
N VAL A 219 -8.84 0.94 9.13
CA VAL A 219 -10.12 1.47 8.72
C VAL A 219 -9.96 2.81 8.01
N ILE A 220 -10.99 3.22 7.29
CA ILE A 220 -11.06 4.57 6.69
C ILE A 220 -10.96 5.63 7.79
N ASP A 221 -10.17 6.69 7.58
CA ASP A 221 -9.93 7.74 8.57
C ASP A 221 -10.12 9.15 8.01
N ARG A 222 -10.05 9.30 6.68
CA ARG A 222 -10.18 10.56 5.99
C ARG A 222 -11.29 10.49 4.95
N LYS A 223 -11.57 11.65 4.34
CA LYS A 223 -12.56 11.73 3.27
C LYS A 223 -12.20 10.80 2.12
N THR A 224 -13.16 10.00 1.71
CA THR A 224 -13.12 9.03 0.62
C THR A 224 -13.87 9.55 -0.61
N PRO A 225 -13.59 9.03 -1.83
CA PRO A 225 -14.34 9.42 -3.02
C PRO A 225 -15.79 8.92 -2.99
N GLU A 226 -16.04 7.76 -2.39
CA GLU A 226 -17.39 7.28 -2.09
C GLU A 226 -17.84 7.83 -0.72
N GLU A 227 -19.02 8.46 -0.69
CA GLU A 227 -19.53 9.13 0.52
C GLU A 227 -20.29 8.18 1.46
N ASN A 228 -20.79 7.05 0.94
CA ASN A 228 -21.63 6.12 1.68
C ASN A 228 -20.84 4.99 2.34
N LEU A 229 -19.61 5.27 2.77
CA LEU A 229 -18.76 4.31 3.48
C LEU A 229 -18.80 4.57 4.98
N GLU A 230 -18.78 3.49 5.74
CA GLU A 230 -18.78 3.51 7.18
C GLU A 230 -17.47 2.91 7.73
N LYS A 231 -16.94 3.56 8.76
CA LYS A 231 -15.78 3.08 9.52
C LYS A 231 -16.17 1.87 10.36
N ILE A 232 -15.37 0.83 10.33
CA ILE A 232 -15.54 -0.33 11.21
C ILE A 232 -15.14 0.07 12.65
N PRO A 233 -15.98 -0.19 13.66
CA PRO A 233 -15.68 0.11 15.04
C PRO A 233 -14.46 -0.68 15.57
N ARG A 234 -13.76 -0.10 16.53
CA ARG A 234 -12.53 -0.66 17.08
C ARG A 234 -12.72 -2.07 17.70
N ASP A 235 -13.80 -2.28 18.43
CA ASP A 235 -14.16 -3.57 19.02
C ASP A 235 -14.34 -4.66 17.96
N ARG A 236 -14.94 -4.30 16.81
CA ARG A 236 -15.05 -5.22 15.67
C ARG A 236 -13.68 -5.54 15.07
N MET A 237 -12.81 -4.55 14.93
CA MET A 237 -11.43 -4.76 14.45
C MET A 237 -10.63 -5.66 15.39
N GLU A 238 -10.78 -5.46 16.70
CA GLU A 238 -10.18 -6.32 17.72
C GLU A 238 -10.73 -7.76 17.65
N ALA A 239 -12.04 -7.93 17.44
CA ALA A 239 -12.64 -9.24 17.23
C ALA A 239 -12.12 -9.95 15.97
N ILE A 240 -11.87 -9.22 14.87
CA ILE A 240 -11.27 -9.76 13.65
C ILE A 240 -9.80 -10.17 13.89
N ALA A 241 -9.04 -9.40 14.65
CA ALA A 241 -7.65 -9.70 14.95
C ALA A 241 -7.47 -10.88 15.93
N ALA A 242 -8.40 -11.08 16.85
CA ALA A 242 -8.26 -12.04 17.96
C ALA A 242 -7.91 -13.47 17.52
N PRO A 243 -8.56 -14.09 16.52
CA PRO A 243 -8.19 -15.44 16.07
C PRO A 243 -6.76 -15.53 15.53
N LEU A 244 -6.27 -14.47 14.87
CA LEU A 244 -4.92 -14.41 14.31
C LEU A 244 -3.87 -14.28 15.41
N ILE A 245 -4.13 -13.45 16.41
CA ILE A 245 -3.25 -13.28 17.58
C ILE A 245 -3.13 -14.62 18.34
N VAL A 246 -4.24 -15.35 18.52
CA VAL A 246 -4.23 -16.69 19.14
C VAL A 246 -3.39 -17.67 18.32
N LYS A 247 -3.39 -17.56 17.00
CA LYS A 247 -2.52 -18.35 16.10
C LYS A 247 -1.06 -17.91 16.11
N GLY A 248 -0.70 -16.81 16.80
CA GLY A 248 0.67 -16.32 16.93
C GLY A 248 1.10 -15.31 15.88
N TYR A 249 0.18 -14.79 15.07
CA TYR A 249 0.50 -13.70 14.12
C TYR A 249 0.75 -12.37 14.85
N ASP A 250 1.69 -11.59 14.33
CA ASP A 250 1.89 -10.18 14.72
C ASP A 250 0.85 -9.32 14.00
N VAL A 251 -0.14 -8.79 14.75
CA VAL A 251 -1.26 -8.03 14.20
C VAL A 251 -1.24 -6.59 14.69
N ILE A 252 -1.14 -5.64 13.76
CA ILE A 252 -1.27 -4.19 14.03
C ILE A 252 -2.68 -3.75 13.65
N ILE A 253 -3.37 -3.11 14.60
CA ILE A 253 -4.71 -2.53 14.40
C ILE A 253 -4.59 -1.00 14.37
N SER A 254 -5.04 -0.38 13.28
CA SER A 254 -5.17 1.07 13.13
C SER A 254 -6.64 1.44 12.92
N ALA A 255 -7.38 1.61 14.02
CA ALA A 255 -8.81 1.89 14.04
C ALA A 255 -9.12 3.28 14.67
#